data_5171c38d2776fe37167f86e8da893cbb
#
_entry.id   5171c38d2776fe37167f86e8da893cbb
#
_cell.length_a   1.000
_cell.length_b   1.000
_cell.length_c   1.000
_cell.angle_alpha   90.00
_cell.angle_beta   90.00
_cell.angle_gamma   90.00
#
_symmetry.space_group_name_H-M   'P 1'
#
loop_
_entity.id
_entity.type
_entity.pdbx_description
1 polymer ?
#
loop_
_entity_poly.entity_id
_entity_poly.type
_entity_poly.pdbx_seq_one_letter_code
_entity_poly.pdbx_strand_id
1 'polypeptide(L)'
;MIKALIGYSGLIGKNLSDQTYFKYKFNSKNIHKIKSKEYDLVVCAGAPGKMHLANKFPKNDKIKINKLIYNLKKVKTKKFVLISTIQVFKNLRAKNSETSKNFNKKITYGKNRRMLEIFCEKKFKNLTIIRLPSVFGKFLKKNFIHDLFNPMPMMLNHERFLKTIKKIPYKYKNIFKNFYRKKDNNYFLKKIIKNKAYNNIIKILNQNNLSASSFTNPNSSFQYYFLKNLWNDISYLLNKDIKVINFSCQPLTAKNIYKKLKKKNMKSNNAIIYEANMVSKYSKYWNSRTNYLYNKKEIIKQLLNFYKYY
;
A
#
# COMPACT_ATOMS: atom_id res chain seq x y z
N MET A 1 15.24 -21.77 -12.72
CA MET A 1 14.21 -21.69 -11.64
C MET A 1 12.88 -21.26 -12.26
N ILE A 2 11.87 -22.12 -12.12
CA ILE A 2 10.49 -21.85 -12.61
C ILE A 2 9.76 -21.00 -11.59
N LYS A 3 9.60 -19.68 -11.90
CA LYS A 3 8.95 -18.71 -11.01
C LYS A 3 7.51 -18.45 -11.42
N ALA A 4 6.60 -18.40 -10.43
CA ALA A 4 5.21 -17.98 -10.61
C ALA A 4 4.87 -16.78 -9.72
N LEU A 5 4.05 -15.86 -10.23
CA LEU A 5 3.57 -14.67 -9.54
C LEU A 5 2.05 -14.67 -9.49
N ILE A 6 1.47 -14.69 -8.29
CA ILE A 6 0.04 -14.51 -8.06
C ILE A 6 -0.23 -13.06 -7.72
N GLY A 7 -1.21 -12.45 -8.39
CA GLY A 7 -1.56 -11.04 -8.20
C GLY A 7 -0.75 -10.06 -9.07
N TYR A 8 -0.24 -10.50 -10.22
CA TYR A 8 0.60 -9.70 -11.13
C TYR A 8 -0.05 -8.39 -11.59
N SER A 9 -1.37 -8.30 -11.63
CA SER A 9 -2.10 -7.09 -12.05
C SER A 9 -2.27 -6.04 -10.96
N GLY A 10 -1.97 -6.38 -9.68
CA GLY A 10 -1.99 -5.46 -8.55
C GLY A 10 -0.74 -4.57 -8.47
N LEU A 11 -0.74 -3.59 -7.52
CA LEU A 11 0.39 -2.68 -7.34
C LEU A 11 1.71 -3.43 -7.08
N ILE A 12 1.70 -4.34 -6.11
CA ILE A 12 2.88 -5.14 -5.75
C ILE A 12 3.31 -6.02 -6.92
N GLY A 13 2.36 -6.76 -7.50
CA GLY A 13 2.66 -7.69 -8.60
C GLY A 13 3.17 -7.01 -9.87
N LYS A 14 2.69 -5.80 -10.20
CA LYS A 14 3.23 -5.00 -11.31
C LYS A 14 4.67 -4.58 -11.06
N ASN A 15 5.00 -4.10 -9.84
CA ASN A 15 6.37 -3.76 -9.49
C ASN A 15 7.31 -4.98 -9.53
N LEU A 16 6.85 -6.15 -9.06
CA LEU A 16 7.63 -7.38 -9.16
C LEU A 16 7.83 -7.83 -10.61
N SER A 17 6.79 -7.73 -11.45
CA SER A 17 6.89 -8.07 -12.90
C SER A 17 7.81 -7.14 -13.68
N ASP A 18 8.02 -5.93 -13.18
CA ASP A 18 8.93 -4.91 -13.75
C ASP A 18 10.39 -5.14 -13.33
N GLN A 19 10.62 -5.85 -12.21
CA GLN A 19 11.95 -6.09 -11.62
C GLN A 19 12.55 -7.44 -11.97
N THR A 20 11.71 -8.44 -12.27
CA THR A 20 12.17 -9.79 -12.60
C THR A 20 11.20 -10.54 -13.48
N TYR A 21 11.73 -11.50 -14.24
CA TYR A 21 10.90 -12.37 -15.08
C TYR A 21 10.21 -13.45 -14.24
N PHE A 22 8.89 -13.58 -14.43
CA PHE A 22 8.06 -14.70 -13.95
C PHE A 22 7.49 -15.43 -15.15
N LYS A 23 7.84 -16.70 -15.31
CA LYS A 23 7.34 -17.55 -16.40
C LYS A 23 5.81 -17.69 -16.36
N TYR A 24 5.24 -17.76 -15.16
CA TYR A 24 3.80 -17.89 -14.94
C TYR A 24 3.26 -16.73 -14.13
N LYS A 25 2.16 -16.12 -14.61
CA LYS A 25 1.52 -14.98 -13.96
C LYS A 25 0.02 -15.23 -13.79
N PHE A 26 -0.46 -15.14 -12.55
CA PHE A 26 -1.84 -15.42 -12.19
C PHE A 26 -2.51 -14.21 -11.54
N ASN A 27 -3.79 -14.02 -11.83
CA ASN A 27 -4.67 -13.09 -11.15
C ASN A 27 -6.02 -13.78 -10.85
N SER A 28 -7.02 -13.05 -10.36
CA SER A 28 -8.33 -13.60 -10.01
C SER A 28 -9.08 -14.28 -11.18
N LYS A 29 -8.72 -13.96 -12.43
CA LYS A 29 -9.37 -14.54 -13.63
C LYS A 29 -8.78 -15.90 -14.03
N ASN A 30 -7.48 -16.10 -13.84
CA ASN A 30 -6.78 -17.30 -14.33
C ASN A 30 -6.08 -18.13 -13.25
N ILE A 31 -6.25 -17.79 -11.96
CA ILE A 31 -5.57 -18.49 -10.84
C ILE A 31 -5.94 -19.99 -10.75
N HIS A 32 -7.08 -20.39 -11.27
CA HIS A 32 -7.47 -21.81 -11.32
C HIS A 32 -6.50 -22.69 -12.11
N LYS A 33 -5.73 -22.10 -13.04
CA LYS A 33 -4.71 -22.77 -13.85
C LYS A 33 -3.42 -23.09 -13.08
N ILE A 34 -3.25 -22.57 -11.85
CA ILE A 34 -2.00 -22.74 -11.07
C ILE A 34 -1.71 -24.19 -10.69
N LYS A 35 -2.76 -25.04 -10.63
CA LYS A 35 -2.67 -26.45 -10.23
C LYS A 35 -1.95 -27.35 -11.22
N SER A 36 -1.79 -26.90 -12.48
CA SER A 36 -1.31 -27.75 -13.59
C SER A 36 0.20 -27.95 -13.63
N LYS A 37 0.96 -27.31 -12.75
CA LYS A 37 2.42 -27.30 -12.78
C LYS A 37 3.03 -27.27 -11.39
N GLU A 38 4.29 -27.69 -11.31
CA GLU A 38 5.15 -27.49 -10.15
C GLU A 38 6.06 -26.27 -10.37
N TYR A 39 6.36 -25.57 -9.27
CA TYR A 39 7.14 -24.34 -9.31
C TYR A 39 8.34 -24.43 -8.37
N ASP A 40 9.47 -23.85 -8.75
CA ASP A 40 10.58 -23.68 -7.82
C ASP A 40 10.26 -22.55 -6.81
N LEU A 41 9.61 -21.48 -7.27
CA LEU A 41 9.22 -20.35 -6.44
C LEU A 41 7.84 -19.81 -6.83
N VAL A 42 6.97 -19.65 -5.84
CA VAL A 42 5.71 -18.90 -5.98
C VAL A 42 5.76 -17.66 -5.10
N VAL A 43 5.59 -16.49 -5.70
CA VAL A 43 5.38 -15.22 -4.97
C VAL A 43 3.91 -14.85 -5.03
N CYS A 44 3.25 -14.76 -3.87
CA CYS A 44 1.83 -14.46 -3.75
C CYS A 44 1.58 -13.04 -3.24
N ALA A 45 1.22 -12.14 -4.15
CA ALA A 45 0.72 -10.78 -3.87
C ALA A 45 -0.79 -10.67 -4.24
N GLY A 46 -1.53 -11.79 -4.16
CA GLY A 46 -2.90 -11.91 -4.66
C GLY A 46 -3.99 -11.42 -3.71
N ALA A 47 -3.68 -11.10 -2.45
CA ALA A 47 -4.67 -10.58 -1.52
C ALA A 47 -5.15 -9.16 -1.93
N PRO A 48 -6.48 -8.85 -1.88
CA PRO A 48 -7.00 -7.54 -2.26
C PRO A 48 -6.40 -6.41 -1.41
N GLY A 49 -5.84 -5.36 -2.02
CA GLY A 49 -5.15 -4.26 -1.31
C GLY A 49 -6.04 -3.05 -0.94
N LYS A 50 -7.37 -3.09 -1.14
CA LYS A 50 -8.29 -1.96 -0.87
C LYS A 50 -8.88 -2.07 0.53
N MET A 51 -8.13 -1.65 1.56
CA MET A 51 -8.51 -1.75 2.97
C MET A 51 -9.90 -1.15 3.27
N HIS A 52 -10.22 0.05 2.75
CA HIS A 52 -11.53 0.68 2.97
C HIS A 52 -12.69 -0.16 2.43
N LEU A 53 -12.52 -0.83 1.27
CA LEU A 53 -13.56 -1.73 0.73
C LEU A 53 -13.69 -3.02 1.54
N ALA A 54 -12.57 -3.58 2.00
CA ALA A 54 -12.58 -4.77 2.85
C ALA A 54 -13.32 -4.51 4.16
N ASN A 55 -13.14 -3.33 4.77
CA ASN A 55 -13.81 -2.96 6.01
C ASN A 55 -15.28 -2.55 5.78
N LYS A 56 -15.59 -1.90 4.65
CA LYS A 56 -16.97 -1.54 4.29
C LYS A 56 -17.81 -2.77 3.87
N PHE A 57 -17.20 -3.74 3.21
CA PHE A 57 -17.87 -4.95 2.70
C PHE A 57 -17.15 -6.22 3.20
N PRO A 58 -17.28 -6.54 4.51
CA PRO A 58 -16.51 -7.63 5.14
C PRO A 58 -16.75 -9.00 4.53
N LYS A 59 -18.01 -9.32 4.21
CA LYS A 59 -18.37 -10.60 3.56
C LYS A 59 -17.65 -10.77 2.21
N ASN A 60 -17.65 -9.73 1.38
CA ASN A 60 -17.01 -9.77 0.06
C ASN A 60 -15.49 -9.93 0.14
N ASP A 61 -14.84 -9.31 1.13
CA ASP A 61 -13.39 -9.48 1.32
C ASP A 61 -13.06 -10.92 1.77
N LYS A 62 -13.84 -11.48 2.70
CA LYS A 62 -13.69 -12.87 3.16
C LYS A 62 -13.86 -13.86 2.01
N ILE A 63 -14.88 -13.69 1.16
CA ILE A 63 -15.10 -14.52 -0.04
C ILE A 63 -13.87 -14.51 -0.96
N LYS A 64 -13.29 -13.31 -1.22
CA LYS A 64 -12.09 -13.19 -2.08
C LYS A 64 -10.88 -13.87 -1.47
N ILE A 65 -10.67 -13.77 -0.16
CA ILE A 65 -9.58 -14.46 0.52
C ILE A 65 -9.80 -15.97 0.52
N ASN A 66 -11.02 -16.44 0.78
CA ASN A 66 -11.34 -17.89 0.70
C ASN A 66 -11.13 -18.44 -0.72
N LYS A 67 -11.52 -17.70 -1.77
CA LYS A 67 -11.25 -18.07 -3.16
C LYS A 67 -9.74 -18.15 -3.46
N LEU A 68 -8.95 -17.25 -2.91
CA LEU A 68 -7.49 -17.32 -3.01
C LEU A 68 -6.97 -18.58 -2.30
N ILE A 69 -7.36 -18.81 -1.03
CA ILE A 69 -6.98 -20.00 -0.24
C ILE A 69 -7.34 -21.29 -0.97
N TYR A 70 -8.55 -21.38 -1.54
CA TYR A 70 -8.98 -22.56 -2.31
C TYR A 70 -8.02 -22.91 -3.46
N ASN A 71 -7.55 -21.90 -4.19
CA ASN A 71 -6.57 -22.11 -5.26
C ASN A 71 -5.16 -22.42 -4.70
N LEU A 72 -4.77 -21.79 -3.58
CA LEU A 72 -3.48 -22.04 -2.95
C LEU A 72 -3.35 -23.47 -2.39
N LYS A 73 -4.45 -24.13 -1.99
CA LYS A 73 -4.46 -25.55 -1.61
C LYS A 73 -3.86 -26.45 -2.69
N LYS A 74 -4.02 -26.09 -3.95
CA LYS A 74 -3.61 -26.86 -5.13
C LYS A 74 -2.20 -26.53 -5.63
N VAL A 75 -1.51 -25.57 -5.00
CA VAL A 75 -0.16 -25.16 -5.39
C VAL A 75 0.87 -26.17 -4.93
N LYS A 76 1.72 -26.60 -5.89
CA LYS A 76 2.93 -27.37 -5.64
C LYS A 76 4.14 -26.48 -5.89
N THR A 77 4.98 -26.25 -4.90
CA THR A 77 6.17 -25.40 -5.02
C THR A 77 7.25 -25.77 -4.01
N LYS A 78 8.50 -25.64 -4.40
CA LYS A 78 9.64 -25.80 -3.49
C LYS A 78 9.74 -24.68 -2.47
N LYS A 79 9.42 -23.43 -2.86
CA LYS A 79 9.46 -22.25 -1.99
C LYS A 79 8.25 -21.35 -2.23
N PHE A 80 7.66 -20.85 -1.15
CA PHE A 80 6.50 -19.96 -1.21
C PHE A 80 6.77 -18.66 -0.46
N VAL A 81 6.55 -17.52 -1.13
CA VAL A 81 6.63 -16.19 -0.54
C VAL A 81 5.25 -15.55 -0.52
N LEU A 82 4.74 -15.24 0.67
CA LEU A 82 3.48 -14.50 0.84
C LEU A 82 3.75 -13.03 1.12
N ILE A 83 3.23 -12.15 0.29
CA ILE A 83 3.19 -10.70 0.59
C ILE A 83 1.96 -10.41 1.45
N SER A 84 2.21 -10.09 2.71
CA SER A 84 1.25 -9.73 3.75
C SER A 84 1.34 -8.24 4.12
N THR A 85 0.85 -7.85 5.27
CA THR A 85 0.71 -6.45 5.66
C THR A 85 0.89 -6.24 7.18
N ILE A 86 1.39 -5.07 7.59
CA ILE A 86 1.38 -4.60 8.99
C ILE A 86 -0.03 -4.62 9.63
N GLN A 87 -1.09 -4.50 8.83
CA GLN A 87 -2.48 -4.44 9.33
C GLN A 87 -2.95 -5.74 10.00
N VAL A 88 -2.17 -6.81 9.95
CA VAL A 88 -2.43 -8.03 10.75
C VAL A 88 -2.32 -7.77 12.25
N PHE A 89 -1.59 -6.76 12.68
CA PHE A 89 -1.48 -6.39 14.09
C PHE A 89 -2.67 -5.54 14.58
N LYS A 90 -3.08 -5.74 15.83
CA LYS A 90 -4.18 -5.00 16.48
C LYS A 90 -3.81 -3.54 16.75
N ASN A 91 -2.62 -3.32 17.32
CA ASN A 91 -2.11 -1.98 17.62
C ASN A 91 -0.88 -1.68 16.78
N LEU A 92 -1.02 -0.76 15.83
CA LEU A 92 0.06 -0.42 14.89
C LEU A 92 1.15 0.45 15.53
N ARG A 93 0.90 1.10 16.68
CA ARG A 93 1.86 1.93 17.43
C ARG A 93 2.85 1.10 18.25
N ALA A 94 2.53 -0.16 18.55
CA ALA A 94 3.15 -0.98 19.59
C ALA A 94 4.53 -1.56 19.26
N LYS A 95 5.24 -1.06 18.27
CA LYS A 95 6.55 -1.60 17.81
C LYS A 95 6.51 -3.13 17.62
N ASN A 96 5.44 -3.63 17.00
CA ASN A 96 5.30 -5.07 16.77
C ASN A 96 6.46 -5.62 15.95
N SER A 97 7.07 -6.69 16.45
CA SER A 97 8.09 -7.48 15.75
C SER A 97 7.49 -8.77 15.17
N GLU A 98 8.32 -9.64 14.59
CA GLU A 98 7.90 -10.94 14.08
C GLU A 98 7.41 -11.89 15.19
N THR A 99 7.87 -11.69 16.42
CA THR A 99 7.48 -12.48 17.59
C THR A 99 6.17 -12.02 18.22
N SER A 100 5.68 -10.81 17.85
CA SER A 100 4.43 -10.26 18.40
C SER A 100 3.22 -11.07 17.99
N LYS A 101 2.41 -11.47 18.99
CA LYS A 101 1.18 -12.27 18.81
C LYS A 101 -0.11 -11.44 18.90
N ASN A 102 -0.01 -10.11 19.06
CA ASN A 102 -1.16 -9.21 19.20
C ASN A 102 -1.83 -8.92 17.85
N PHE A 103 -2.50 -9.94 17.30
CA PHE A 103 -3.13 -9.86 15.99
C PHE A 103 -4.52 -9.21 16.03
N ASN A 104 -4.88 -8.62 14.89
CA ASN A 104 -6.16 -7.96 14.70
C ASN A 104 -7.30 -8.99 14.54
N LYS A 105 -8.23 -9.02 15.52
CA LYS A 105 -9.40 -9.90 15.50
C LYS A 105 -10.69 -9.18 15.06
N LYS A 106 -10.71 -7.83 15.10
CA LYS A 106 -11.91 -7.01 14.86
C LYS A 106 -11.98 -6.45 13.44
N ILE A 107 -10.92 -5.77 12.98
CA ILE A 107 -10.93 -5.08 11.68
C ILE A 107 -10.74 -6.09 10.55
N THR A 108 -11.73 -6.18 9.67
CA THR A 108 -11.83 -7.21 8.62
C THR A 108 -10.58 -7.34 7.77
N TYR A 109 -10.01 -6.21 7.33
CA TYR A 109 -8.83 -6.21 6.46
C TYR A 109 -7.66 -6.99 7.12
N GLY A 110 -7.29 -6.63 8.34
CA GLY A 110 -6.19 -7.27 9.06
C GLY A 110 -6.50 -8.73 9.43
N LYS A 111 -7.72 -8.97 9.94
CA LYS A 111 -8.21 -10.32 10.31
C LYS A 111 -8.10 -11.30 9.14
N ASN A 112 -8.59 -10.92 7.96
CA ASN A 112 -8.60 -11.83 6.81
C ASN A 112 -7.19 -12.05 6.23
N ARG A 113 -6.25 -11.08 6.34
CA ARG A 113 -4.85 -11.28 5.95
C ARG A 113 -4.13 -12.20 6.93
N ARG A 114 -4.42 -12.09 8.23
CA ARG A 114 -3.89 -13.06 9.21
C ARG A 114 -4.44 -14.47 8.97
N MET A 115 -5.70 -14.61 8.62
CA MET A 115 -6.28 -15.90 8.21
C MET A 115 -5.51 -16.51 7.02
N LEU A 116 -5.13 -15.70 6.04
CA LEU A 116 -4.32 -16.15 4.90
C LEU A 116 -2.90 -16.53 5.33
N GLU A 117 -2.26 -15.76 6.25
CA GLU A 117 -0.95 -16.14 6.82
C GLU A 117 -1.02 -17.52 7.49
N ILE A 118 -2.01 -17.75 8.39
CA ILE A 118 -2.21 -19.01 9.10
C ILE A 118 -2.40 -20.18 8.13
N PHE A 119 -3.17 -19.98 7.07
CA PHE A 119 -3.32 -21.00 6.03
C PHE A 119 -1.97 -21.34 5.37
N CYS A 120 -1.19 -20.32 4.99
CA CYS A 120 0.11 -20.52 4.35
C CYS A 120 1.11 -21.19 5.30
N GLU A 121 1.11 -20.82 6.60
CA GLU A 121 1.94 -21.43 7.65
C GLU A 121 1.70 -22.94 7.76
N LYS A 122 0.44 -23.39 7.60
CA LYS A 122 0.06 -24.83 7.63
C LYS A 122 0.36 -25.56 6.32
N LYS A 123 0.26 -24.89 5.19
CA LYS A 123 0.33 -25.53 3.86
C LYS A 123 1.74 -25.68 3.33
N PHE A 124 2.61 -24.66 3.52
CA PHE A 124 3.91 -24.58 2.87
C PHE A 124 5.06 -24.78 3.87
N LYS A 125 5.86 -25.85 3.69
CA LYS A 125 7.03 -26.10 4.54
C LYS A 125 8.08 -24.99 4.41
N ASN A 126 8.48 -24.64 3.16
CA ASN A 126 9.42 -23.57 2.85
C ASN A 126 8.67 -22.27 2.56
N LEU A 127 8.20 -21.62 3.62
CA LEU A 127 7.42 -20.38 3.57
C LEU A 127 8.21 -19.19 4.06
N THR A 128 8.09 -18.07 3.33
CA THR A 128 8.45 -16.74 3.86
C THR A 128 7.26 -15.81 3.77
N ILE A 129 6.79 -15.27 4.89
CA ILE A 129 5.75 -14.24 4.97
C ILE A 129 6.43 -12.89 5.11
N ILE A 130 6.17 -11.97 4.18
CA ILE A 130 6.68 -10.62 4.20
C ILE A 130 5.55 -9.66 4.55
N ARG A 131 5.59 -9.03 5.73
CA ARG A 131 4.63 -8.01 6.15
C ARG A 131 5.11 -6.64 5.72
N LEU A 132 4.42 -6.06 4.74
CA LEU A 132 4.73 -4.73 4.24
C LEU A 132 4.00 -3.65 5.06
N PRO A 133 4.64 -2.51 5.33
CA PRO A 133 3.99 -1.28 5.80
C PRO A 133 3.27 -0.58 4.64
N SER A 134 3.05 0.74 4.72
CA SER A 134 2.67 1.53 3.54
C SER A 134 3.78 1.47 2.50
N VAL A 135 3.41 1.50 1.24
CA VAL A 135 4.36 1.35 0.14
C VAL A 135 4.31 2.53 -0.83
N PHE A 136 5.41 2.80 -1.52
CA PHE A 136 5.45 3.70 -2.66
C PHE A 136 6.31 3.11 -3.78
N GLY A 137 6.06 3.54 -5.02
CA GLY A 137 6.74 3.04 -6.20
C GLY A 137 5.93 3.23 -7.47
N LYS A 138 6.43 2.72 -8.58
CA LYS A 138 5.76 2.77 -9.89
C LYS A 138 4.33 2.21 -9.77
N PHE A 139 3.41 2.75 -10.54
CA PHE A 139 1.98 2.38 -10.52
C PHE A 139 1.21 2.72 -9.22
N LEU A 140 1.76 3.54 -8.32
CA LEU A 140 1.06 4.01 -7.13
C LEU A 140 -0.20 4.79 -7.53
N LYS A 141 -1.35 4.47 -6.89
CA LYS A 141 -2.65 5.09 -7.23
C LYS A 141 -3.37 5.71 -6.03
N LYS A 142 -2.83 5.57 -4.84
CA LYS A 142 -3.45 6.05 -3.60
C LYS A 142 -2.44 6.04 -2.47
N ASN A 143 -2.62 6.79 -1.47
CA ASN A 143 -2.00 7.07 -0.18
C ASN A 143 -1.41 8.49 -0.15
N PHE A 144 -0.92 8.90 1.03
CA PHE A 144 -0.41 10.26 1.21
C PHE A 144 0.71 10.62 0.21
N ILE A 145 1.60 9.68 -0.15
CA ILE A 145 2.64 9.96 -1.16
C ILE A 145 2.00 10.24 -2.53
N HIS A 146 1.02 9.44 -2.95
CA HIS A 146 0.27 9.70 -4.18
C HIS A 146 -0.42 11.07 -4.17
N ASP A 147 -1.01 11.45 -3.03
CA ASP A 147 -1.75 12.70 -2.88
C ASP A 147 -0.85 13.94 -2.95
N LEU A 148 0.44 13.80 -2.64
CA LEU A 148 1.44 14.85 -2.83
C LEU A 148 1.70 15.14 -4.32
N PHE A 149 1.58 14.14 -5.20
CA PHE A 149 1.75 14.31 -6.66
C PHE A 149 0.43 14.67 -7.36
N ASN A 150 -0.70 14.23 -6.78
CA ASN A 150 -2.03 14.38 -7.34
C ASN A 150 -2.90 15.18 -6.39
N PRO A 151 -2.79 16.53 -6.40
CA PRO A 151 -3.48 17.38 -5.44
C PRO A 151 -5.00 17.36 -5.55
N MET A 152 -5.56 16.93 -6.70
CA MET A 152 -7.01 16.78 -6.85
C MET A 152 -7.49 15.56 -6.07
N PRO A 153 -8.41 15.71 -5.10
CA PRO A 153 -8.90 14.58 -4.31
C PRO A 153 -9.56 13.50 -5.17
N MET A 154 -9.15 12.24 -5.00
CA MET A 154 -9.72 11.11 -5.75
C MET A 154 -11.18 10.81 -5.40
N MET A 155 -11.58 11.14 -4.17
CA MET A 155 -12.94 10.96 -3.68
C MET A 155 -13.26 12.05 -2.65
N LEU A 156 -14.44 12.63 -2.76
CA LEU A 156 -15.02 13.57 -1.80
C LEU A 156 -16.39 13.04 -1.36
N ASN A 157 -16.67 13.05 -0.06
CA ASN A 157 -18.05 12.89 0.39
C ASN A 157 -18.85 14.18 0.08
N HIS A 158 -20.17 14.11 0.22
CA HIS A 158 -21.07 15.22 -0.16
C HIS A 158 -20.70 16.53 0.55
N GLU A 159 -20.53 16.50 1.85
CA GLU A 159 -20.16 17.66 2.67
C GLU A 159 -18.85 18.33 2.19
N ARG A 160 -17.79 17.55 2.00
CA ARG A 160 -16.50 18.05 1.51
C ARG A 160 -16.59 18.58 0.08
N PHE A 161 -17.38 17.94 -0.77
CA PHE A 161 -17.61 18.40 -2.13
C PHE A 161 -18.27 19.79 -2.13
N LEU A 162 -19.32 19.99 -1.34
CA LEU A 162 -19.98 21.29 -1.18
C LEU A 162 -19.05 22.35 -0.57
N LYS A 163 -18.31 22.00 0.50
CA LYS A 163 -17.31 22.90 1.08
C LYS A 163 -16.26 23.33 0.05
N THR A 164 -15.83 22.42 -0.81
CA THR A 164 -14.85 22.70 -1.86
C THR A 164 -15.42 23.64 -2.92
N ILE A 165 -16.65 23.37 -3.41
CA ILE A 165 -17.32 24.22 -4.41
C ILE A 165 -17.52 25.64 -3.91
N LYS A 166 -17.84 25.85 -2.63
CA LYS A 166 -18.02 27.18 -2.04
C LYS A 166 -16.73 28.02 -2.14
N LYS A 167 -15.55 27.39 -2.12
CA LYS A 167 -14.25 28.07 -2.21
C LYS A 167 -13.72 28.24 -3.65
N ILE A 168 -14.38 27.62 -4.63
CA ILE A 168 -13.99 27.75 -6.04
C ILE A 168 -14.70 28.95 -6.66
N PRO A 169 -13.97 29.88 -7.33
CA PRO A 169 -14.56 31.00 -8.05
C PRO A 169 -15.60 30.55 -9.08
N TYR A 170 -16.63 31.39 -9.30
CA TYR A 170 -17.79 31.06 -10.15
C TYR A 170 -17.39 30.48 -11.51
N LYS A 171 -16.43 31.11 -12.20
CA LYS A 171 -15.91 30.71 -13.51
C LYS A 171 -15.34 29.29 -13.59
N TYR A 172 -14.94 28.70 -12.45
CA TYR A 172 -14.39 27.32 -12.37
C TYR A 172 -15.35 26.32 -11.74
N LYS A 173 -16.51 26.74 -11.19
CA LYS A 173 -17.42 25.82 -10.48
C LYS A 173 -17.93 24.68 -11.38
N ASN A 174 -18.39 24.98 -12.58
CA ASN A 174 -18.89 23.96 -13.50
C ASN A 174 -17.77 23.02 -13.96
N ILE A 175 -16.57 23.56 -14.25
CA ILE A 175 -15.40 22.75 -14.60
C ILE A 175 -15.05 21.77 -13.48
N PHE A 176 -15.01 22.26 -12.21
CA PHE A 176 -14.73 21.40 -11.06
C PHE A 176 -15.80 20.32 -10.86
N LYS A 177 -17.10 20.66 -10.98
CA LYS A 177 -18.21 19.69 -10.92
C LYS A 177 -18.02 18.61 -11.99
N ASN A 178 -17.66 18.97 -13.21
CA ASN A 178 -17.47 18.06 -14.32
C ASN A 178 -16.27 17.11 -14.13
N PHE A 179 -15.30 17.44 -13.26
CA PHE A 179 -14.22 16.53 -12.92
C PHE A 179 -14.68 15.33 -12.10
N TYR A 180 -15.87 15.38 -11.51
CA TYR A 180 -16.36 14.33 -10.62
C TYR A 180 -17.62 13.65 -11.19
N ARG A 181 -17.75 12.37 -10.84
CA ARG A 181 -18.97 11.58 -11.01
C ARG A 181 -19.56 11.28 -9.63
N LYS A 182 -20.80 11.65 -9.41
CA LYS A 182 -21.56 11.27 -8.21
C LYS A 182 -21.89 9.78 -8.26
N LYS A 183 -21.66 9.10 -7.15
CA LYS A 183 -22.11 7.73 -6.89
C LYS A 183 -22.46 7.62 -5.42
N ASP A 184 -23.71 7.32 -5.13
CA ASP A 184 -24.27 7.38 -3.78
C ASP A 184 -24.00 8.76 -3.16
N ASN A 185 -23.54 8.80 -1.93
CA ASN A 185 -23.18 10.04 -1.22
C ASN A 185 -21.73 10.50 -1.43
N ASN A 186 -21.07 10.03 -2.50
CA ASN A 186 -19.69 10.36 -2.80
C ASN A 186 -19.50 10.84 -4.23
N TYR A 187 -18.43 11.62 -4.43
CA TYR A 187 -17.98 12.16 -5.72
C TYR A 187 -16.62 11.59 -6.04
N PHE A 188 -16.51 10.87 -7.16
CA PHE A 188 -15.29 10.20 -7.59
C PHE A 188 -14.68 10.95 -8.77
N LEU A 189 -13.39 11.23 -8.67
CA LEU A 189 -12.62 11.88 -9.71
C LEU A 189 -12.65 11.05 -11.00
N LYS A 190 -13.00 11.68 -12.12
CA LYS A 190 -12.92 11.09 -13.46
C LYS A 190 -11.47 11.14 -13.97
N LYS A 191 -11.20 10.51 -15.10
CA LYS A 191 -9.97 10.75 -15.86
C LYS A 191 -10.00 12.17 -16.40
N ILE A 192 -9.01 12.99 -16.03
CA ILE A 192 -8.98 14.42 -16.37
C ILE A 192 -7.81 14.69 -17.30
N ILE A 193 -8.03 15.55 -18.29
CA ILE A 193 -6.98 16.18 -19.07
C ILE A 193 -6.48 17.38 -18.29
N LYS A 194 -5.19 17.43 -17.98
CA LYS A 194 -4.56 18.51 -17.23
C LYS A 194 -4.38 19.71 -18.18
N ASN A 195 -5.14 20.77 -17.97
CA ASN A 195 -5.12 22.01 -18.73
C ASN A 195 -4.97 23.23 -17.80
N LYS A 196 -5.01 24.45 -18.36
CA LYS A 196 -4.89 25.71 -17.60
C LYS A 196 -5.95 25.84 -16.50
N ALA A 197 -7.21 25.45 -16.77
CA ALA A 197 -8.29 25.47 -15.77
C ALA A 197 -8.03 24.48 -14.62
N TYR A 198 -7.58 23.25 -14.92
CA TYR A 198 -7.14 22.29 -13.91
C TYR A 198 -6.06 22.87 -13.01
N ASN A 199 -5.02 23.49 -13.59
CA ASN A 199 -3.92 24.05 -12.81
C ASN A 199 -4.37 25.21 -11.91
N ASN A 200 -5.29 26.04 -12.36
CA ASN A 200 -5.87 27.11 -11.56
C ASN A 200 -6.71 26.55 -10.40
N ILE A 201 -7.51 25.52 -10.64
CA ILE A 201 -8.27 24.83 -9.59
C ILE A 201 -7.31 24.23 -8.55
N ILE A 202 -6.21 23.60 -8.96
CA ILE A 202 -5.19 23.08 -8.03
C ILE A 202 -4.59 24.20 -7.17
N LYS A 203 -4.27 25.37 -7.73
CA LYS A 203 -3.80 26.53 -6.95
C LYS A 203 -4.81 26.92 -5.87
N ILE A 204 -6.09 27.02 -6.24
CA ILE A 204 -7.18 27.36 -5.32
C ILE A 204 -7.33 26.33 -4.21
N LEU A 205 -7.30 25.02 -4.55
CA LEU A 205 -7.38 23.94 -3.56
C LEU A 205 -6.21 24.00 -2.56
N ASN A 206 -5.00 24.25 -3.03
CA ASN A 206 -3.82 24.37 -2.17
C ASN A 206 -3.90 25.60 -1.24
N GLN A 207 -4.34 26.74 -1.74
CA GLN A 207 -4.50 27.98 -0.96
C GLN A 207 -5.53 27.80 0.16
N ASN A 208 -6.63 27.09 -0.12
CA ASN A 208 -7.73 26.86 0.82
C ASN A 208 -7.58 25.58 1.67
N ASN A 209 -6.43 24.89 1.63
CA ASN A 209 -6.20 23.62 2.33
C ASN A 209 -7.24 22.54 2.00
N LEU A 210 -7.61 22.41 0.71
CA LEU A 210 -8.62 21.49 0.19
C LEU A 210 -8.03 20.46 -0.80
N SER A 211 -6.71 20.47 -1.00
CA SER A 211 -6.03 19.47 -1.83
C SER A 211 -6.03 18.09 -1.17
N ALA A 212 -5.78 17.05 -1.95
CA ALA A 212 -5.79 15.65 -1.46
C ALA A 212 -4.89 15.44 -0.23
N SER A 213 -3.70 16.04 -0.20
CA SER A 213 -2.77 15.95 0.94
C SER A 213 -3.32 16.58 2.22
N SER A 214 -4.26 17.53 2.11
CA SER A 214 -4.88 18.21 3.26
C SER A 214 -5.83 17.31 4.07
N PHE A 215 -6.11 16.10 3.60
CA PHE A 215 -6.93 15.12 4.33
C PHE A 215 -6.09 14.21 5.24
N THR A 216 -4.78 14.40 5.26
CA THR A 216 -3.86 13.71 6.17
C THR A 216 -3.45 14.65 7.29
N ASN A 217 -3.53 14.19 8.55
CA ASN A 217 -3.05 14.99 9.68
C ASN A 217 -1.51 15.11 9.62
N PRO A 218 -0.93 16.32 9.78
CA PRO A 218 0.52 16.55 9.73
C PRO A 218 1.32 15.71 10.73
N ASN A 219 0.72 15.37 11.88
CA ASN A 219 1.33 14.55 12.93
C ASN A 219 1.18 13.05 12.69
N SER A 220 0.43 12.62 11.66
CA SER A 220 0.37 11.19 11.30
C SER A 220 1.76 10.67 10.96
N SER A 221 2.10 9.49 11.48
CA SER A 221 3.39 8.84 11.32
C SER A 221 3.25 7.55 10.49
N PHE A 222 3.97 7.48 9.39
CA PHE A 222 3.91 6.39 8.44
C PHE A 222 5.27 5.70 8.31
N GLN A 223 5.23 4.41 8.08
CA GLN A 223 6.34 3.63 7.57
C GLN A 223 6.15 3.42 6.07
N TYR A 224 7.10 3.85 5.25
CA TYR A 224 7.02 3.73 3.80
C TYR A 224 8.14 2.85 3.26
N TYR A 225 7.75 1.74 2.62
CA TYR A 225 8.67 0.86 1.92
C TYR A 225 8.68 1.14 0.41
N PHE A 226 9.87 1.26 -0.17
CA PHE A 226 10.05 1.52 -1.60
C PHE A 226 9.97 0.24 -2.41
N LEU A 227 8.95 0.10 -3.25
CA LEU A 227 8.71 -1.11 -4.02
C LEU A 227 9.82 -1.46 -5.03
N LYS A 228 10.68 -0.50 -5.40
CA LYS A 228 11.84 -0.77 -6.26
C LYS A 228 12.84 -1.74 -5.61
N ASN A 229 12.87 -1.83 -4.30
CA ASN A 229 13.74 -2.75 -3.57
C ASN A 229 13.17 -4.18 -3.47
N LEU A 230 11.89 -4.38 -3.81
CA LEU A 230 11.14 -5.55 -3.37
C LEU A 230 11.70 -6.88 -3.90
N TRP A 231 12.10 -6.95 -5.16
CA TRP A 231 12.66 -8.19 -5.69
C TRP A 231 14.04 -8.49 -5.11
N ASN A 232 14.89 -7.47 -4.96
CA ASN A 232 16.22 -7.65 -4.35
C ASN A 232 16.09 -8.17 -2.91
N ASP A 233 15.19 -7.57 -2.11
CA ASP A 233 14.94 -8.00 -0.73
C ASP A 233 14.34 -9.42 -0.67
N ILE A 234 13.42 -9.77 -1.59
CA ILE A 234 12.90 -11.14 -1.71
C ILE A 234 14.03 -12.10 -2.06
N SER A 235 14.85 -11.78 -3.08
CA SER A 235 15.96 -12.64 -3.54
C SER A 235 16.96 -12.90 -2.42
N TYR A 236 17.28 -11.87 -1.63
CA TYR A 236 18.14 -11.99 -0.46
C TYR A 236 17.57 -12.97 0.57
N LEU A 237 16.24 -12.95 0.79
CA LEU A 237 15.55 -13.85 1.71
C LEU A 237 15.46 -15.28 1.23
N LEU A 238 15.55 -15.54 -0.09
CA LEU A 238 15.43 -16.90 -0.62
C LEU A 238 16.49 -17.86 -0.06
N ASN A 239 17.64 -17.34 0.36
CA ASN A 239 18.75 -18.12 0.93
C ASN A 239 18.80 -18.04 2.47
N LYS A 240 17.74 -17.54 3.11
CA LYS A 240 17.64 -17.42 4.57
C LYS A 240 16.47 -18.26 5.09
N ASP A 241 16.66 -18.92 6.21
CA ASP A 241 15.55 -19.64 6.91
C ASP A 241 14.75 -18.65 7.77
N ILE A 242 14.01 -17.76 7.09
CA ILE A 242 13.16 -16.75 7.74
C ILE A 242 11.71 -16.99 7.34
N LYS A 243 10.92 -17.53 8.28
CA LYS A 243 9.50 -17.85 8.06
C LYS A 243 8.61 -16.60 8.00
N VAL A 244 8.89 -15.60 8.82
CA VAL A 244 8.13 -14.33 8.86
C VAL A 244 9.10 -13.19 9.00
N ILE A 245 8.94 -12.15 8.21
CA ILE A 245 9.71 -10.91 8.30
C ILE A 245 8.82 -9.68 8.15
N ASN A 246 9.07 -8.68 8.97
CA ASN A 246 8.49 -7.36 8.86
C ASN A 246 9.41 -6.46 8.04
N PHE A 247 9.01 -6.04 6.84
CA PHE A 247 9.77 -5.05 6.05
C PHE A 247 9.61 -3.66 6.68
N SER A 248 10.15 -3.54 7.89
CA SER A 248 10.04 -2.36 8.73
C SER A 248 10.90 -1.21 8.18
N CYS A 249 10.29 -0.05 8.13
CA CYS A 249 10.92 1.21 7.76
C CYS A 249 10.81 2.19 8.93
N GLN A 250 11.83 2.99 9.19
CA GLN A 250 11.76 3.95 10.29
C GLN A 250 10.63 4.97 10.04
N PRO A 251 9.73 5.22 11.02
CA PRO A 251 8.57 6.07 10.82
C PRO A 251 8.93 7.52 10.46
N LEU A 252 8.18 8.11 9.54
CA LEU A 252 8.26 9.50 9.12
C LEU A 252 6.91 10.18 9.31
N THR A 253 6.89 11.39 9.89
CA THR A 253 5.65 12.16 10.00
C THR A 253 5.24 12.75 8.65
N ALA A 254 3.93 12.92 8.42
CA ALA A 254 3.42 13.55 7.21
C ALA A 254 4.03 14.94 6.99
N LYS A 255 4.14 15.76 8.05
CA LYS A 255 4.77 17.10 7.98
C LYS A 255 6.23 17.03 7.51
N ASN A 256 7.00 16.03 7.98
CA ASN A 256 8.40 15.89 7.58
C ASN A 256 8.53 15.48 6.11
N ILE A 257 7.70 14.54 5.65
CA ILE A 257 7.66 14.12 4.24
C ILE A 257 7.25 15.31 3.37
N TYR A 258 6.18 16.03 3.75
CA TYR A 258 5.68 17.19 3.02
C TYR A 258 6.75 18.27 2.90
N LYS A 259 7.40 18.66 4.01
CA LYS A 259 8.48 19.66 4.04
C LYS A 259 9.64 19.27 3.12
N LYS A 260 10.05 18.00 3.13
CA LYS A 260 11.16 17.50 2.28
C LYS A 260 10.80 17.51 0.80
N LEU A 261 9.57 17.14 0.42
CA LEU A 261 9.17 17.00 -0.99
C LEU A 261 8.63 18.32 -1.57
N LYS A 262 7.91 19.12 -0.79
CA LYS A 262 7.26 20.36 -1.26
C LYS A 262 8.02 21.62 -0.90
N LYS A 263 9.08 21.55 -0.07
CA LYS A 263 9.84 22.70 0.45
C LYS A 263 8.99 23.74 1.19
N LYS A 264 7.85 23.31 1.73
CA LYS A 264 6.87 24.16 2.46
C LYS A 264 6.39 23.43 3.70
N ASN A 265 5.87 24.17 4.68
CA ASN A 265 5.24 23.57 5.84
C ASN A 265 3.84 23.07 5.49
N MET A 266 3.47 21.92 6.05
CA MET A 266 2.13 21.36 5.91
C MET A 266 1.19 22.09 6.88
N LYS A 267 0.05 22.59 6.38
CA LYS A 267 -0.96 23.27 7.21
C LYS A 267 -1.63 22.29 8.17
N SER A 268 -1.94 22.75 9.36
CA SER A 268 -2.70 21.96 10.35
C SER A 268 -4.11 21.65 9.87
N ASN A 269 -4.65 20.53 10.33
CA ASN A 269 -6.04 20.10 10.10
C ASN A 269 -6.48 19.12 11.21
N ASN A 270 -7.80 18.87 11.29
CA ASN A 270 -8.44 18.00 12.29
C ASN A 270 -8.62 16.55 11.82
N ALA A 271 -7.86 16.09 10.81
CA ALA A 271 -7.92 14.69 10.40
C ALA A 271 -7.40 13.77 11.50
N ILE A 272 -7.93 12.56 11.57
CA ILE A 272 -7.50 11.55 12.54
C ILE A 272 -6.01 11.27 12.35
N ILE A 273 -5.26 11.25 13.46
CA ILE A 273 -3.84 10.92 13.46
C ILE A 273 -3.69 9.41 13.25
N TYR A 274 -2.97 9.05 12.21
CA TYR A 274 -2.56 7.67 11.95
C TYR A 274 -1.11 7.47 12.41
N GLU A 275 -0.84 6.36 13.07
CA GLU A 275 0.51 6.02 13.52
C GLU A 275 0.80 4.55 13.27
N ALA A 276 1.97 4.28 12.71
CA ALA A 276 2.47 2.94 12.47
C ALA A 276 3.95 2.84 12.85
N ASN A 277 4.28 1.80 13.61
CA ASN A 277 5.63 1.55 14.09
C ASN A 277 5.89 0.05 14.25
N MET A 278 6.02 -0.65 13.15
CA MET A 278 6.45 -2.05 13.09
C MET A 278 7.97 -2.11 13.07
N VAL A 279 8.56 -3.03 13.83
CA VAL A 279 10.02 -3.27 13.88
C VAL A 279 10.35 -4.66 13.35
N SER A 280 11.63 -4.93 13.09
CA SER A 280 12.12 -6.24 12.69
C SER A 280 13.30 -6.69 13.53
N LYS A 281 13.27 -7.92 14.02
CA LYS A 281 14.41 -8.56 14.68
C LYS A 281 15.54 -8.92 13.70
N TYR A 282 15.26 -8.87 12.40
CA TYR A 282 16.18 -9.21 11.32
C TYR A 282 16.86 -7.99 10.68
N SER A 283 16.70 -6.80 11.26
CA SER A 283 17.25 -5.55 10.70
C SER A 283 18.77 -5.59 10.47
N LYS A 284 19.52 -6.33 11.28
CA LYS A 284 20.96 -6.54 11.12
C LYS A 284 21.35 -7.15 9.76
N TYR A 285 20.49 -7.97 9.17
CA TYR A 285 20.73 -8.54 7.83
C TYR A 285 20.70 -7.49 6.72
N TRP A 286 20.15 -6.31 6.97
CA TRP A 286 20.18 -5.13 6.09
C TRP A 286 21.24 -4.12 6.53
N ASN A 287 22.26 -4.54 7.30
CA ASN A 287 23.32 -3.67 7.84
C ASN A 287 22.78 -2.48 8.64
N SER A 288 21.56 -2.62 9.19
CA SER A 288 20.94 -1.57 9.98
C SER A 288 21.36 -1.65 11.45
N ARG A 289 21.75 -0.49 12.01
CA ARG A 289 22.02 -0.32 13.45
C ARG A 289 20.74 -0.07 14.27
N THR A 290 19.58 -0.11 13.61
CA THR A 290 18.26 0.12 14.24
C THR A 290 17.38 -1.12 14.10
N ASN A 291 16.21 -1.11 14.76
CA ASN A 291 15.21 -2.18 14.60
C ASN A 291 14.38 -2.04 13.30
N TYR A 292 14.89 -1.34 12.29
CA TYR A 292 14.24 -1.13 11.00
C TYR A 292 15.18 -1.55 9.89
N LEU A 293 14.65 -2.17 8.82
CA LEU A 293 15.44 -2.52 7.64
C LEU A 293 15.99 -1.29 6.94
N TYR A 294 15.17 -0.22 6.90
CA TYR A 294 15.50 1.05 6.24
C TYR A 294 15.33 2.21 7.21
N ASN A 295 16.37 3.03 7.35
CA ASN A 295 16.35 4.20 8.22
C ASN A 295 15.71 5.43 7.55
N LYS A 296 15.46 6.50 8.33
CA LYS A 296 14.82 7.74 7.84
C LYS A 296 15.58 8.40 6.68
N LYS A 297 16.91 8.40 6.73
CA LYS A 297 17.74 9.06 5.70
C LYS A 297 17.59 8.34 4.35
N GLU A 298 17.65 7.01 4.38
CA GLU A 298 17.46 6.16 3.20
C GLU A 298 16.06 6.34 2.59
N ILE A 299 15.01 6.30 3.40
CA ILE A 299 13.63 6.46 2.93
C ILE A 299 13.43 7.84 2.31
N ILE A 300 13.95 8.91 2.92
CA ILE A 300 13.86 10.26 2.37
C ILE A 300 14.62 10.36 1.04
N LYS A 301 15.82 9.77 0.93
CA LYS A 301 16.57 9.71 -0.34
C LYS A 301 15.77 9.01 -1.43
N GLN A 302 15.17 7.85 -1.10
CA GLN A 302 14.33 7.09 -2.02
C GLN A 302 13.06 7.87 -2.42
N LEU A 303 12.41 8.58 -1.49
CA LEU A 303 11.25 9.41 -1.76
C LEU A 303 11.59 10.60 -2.66
N LEU A 304 12.71 11.28 -2.43
CA LEU A 304 13.18 12.39 -3.27
C LEU A 304 13.49 11.92 -4.69
N ASN A 305 14.17 10.78 -4.83
CA ASN A 305 14.42 10.20 -6.14
C ASN A 305 13.13 9.81 -6.85
N PHE A 306 12.20 9.14 -6.14
CA PHE A 306 10.90 8.80 -6.71
C PHE A 306 10.11 10.05 -7.10
N TYR A 307 10.14 11.11 -6.28
CA TYR A 307 9.47 12.37 -6.55
C TYR A 307 9.99 13.08 -7.80
N LYS A 308 11.28 12.95 -8.10
CA LYS A 308 11.91 13.56 -9.28
C LYS A 308 11.44 12.92 -10.60
N TYR A 309 11.09 11.63 -10.59
CA TYR A 309 10.78 10.85 -11.79
C TYR A 309 9.31 10.35 -11.89
N TYR A 310 8.46 10.75 -10.95
CA TYR A 310 7.03 10.44 -10.98
C TYR A 310 6.29 11.49 -11.83
#